data_fc0780ace259b118daadb96b9d63cc7e
#
_entry.id   fc0780ace259b118daadb96b9d63cc7e
#
_cell.length_a   1.000
_cell.length_b   1.000
_cell.length_c   1.000
_cell.angle_alpha   90.00
_cell.angle_beta   90.00
_cell.angle_gamma   90.00
#
_symmetry.space_group_name_H-M   'P 1'
#
loop_
_entity.id
_entity.type
_entity.pdbx_description
1 polymer ?
#
loop_
_entity_poly.entity_id
_entity_poly.type
_entity_poly.pdbx_seq_one_letter_code
_entity_poly.pdbx_strand_id
1 'polypeptide(L)'
;MVRHIALIRKYGDRENTSMSDTTTLDRPRRGNRTPFQPKGRQVDTAAIAEIRELLGEQPRRRDMLIEFLHLIQDRYKHLSADHLAALASEMKLSMTEVYEVATFYHHFDIVKEGETAPPKLTLRVCDGIACEMNGAQNLITELAARYGGSHEVRVVHAPCVGACDRAPVCVAGQQQIFNATTDSVDKVVNSGLTTMPRPAYTDYDAYCANGGYAVWKDCVGGTLTRDAVIEAVDGSGLRGLGGAGFPTARKWGFLKDTPRPRLVAINADEGEPGTCHD
;
A
#
# COMPACT_ATOMS: atom_id res chain seq x y z
N MET A 1 -12.03 -11.00 14.84
CA MET A 1 -12.92 -10.18 15.67
C MET A 1 -12.14 -8.94 16.12
N VAL A 2 -12.11 -7.91 15.30
CA VAL A 2 -11.32 -6.68 15.52
C VAL A 2 -12.25 -5.64 16.13
N ARG A 3 -12.04 -5.28 17.39
CA ARG A 3 -12.79 -4.22 18.07
C ARG A 3 -12.21 -2.87 17.73
N HIS A 4 -13.06 -2.01 17.24
CA HIS A 4 -12.83 -0.59 16.97
C HIS A 4 -12.38 0.17 18.22
N ILE A 5 -11.30 0.93 18.10
CA ILE A 5 -10.95 1.97 19.06
C ILE A 5 -11.50 3.28 18.50
N ALA A 6 -12.59 3.76 19.08
CA ALA A 6 -13.15 5.08 18.78
C ALA A 6 -12.39 6.15 19.55
N LEU A 7 -11.73 7.06 18.86
CA LEU A 7 -11.16 8.27 19.44
C LEU A 7 -12.24 9.37 19.42
N ILE A 8 -12.82 9.65 20.59
CA ILE A 8 -13.73 10.79 20.78
C ILE A 8 -12.89 12.06 21.01
N ARG A 9 -12.89 12.95 20.06
CA ARG A 9 -12.40 14.31 20.23
C ARG A 9 -13.60 15.22 20.51
N LYS A 10 -13.74 15.70 21.75
CA LYS A 10 -14.64 16.80 22.09
C LYS A 10 -14.04 18.11 21.56
N TYR A 11 -14.73 18.76 20.65
CA TYR A 11 -14.52 20.19 20.36
C TYR A 11 -15.72 20.97 20.89
N GLY A 12 -15.41 22.02 21.68
CA GLY A 12 -16.40 22.83 22.36
C GLY A 12 -17.23 23.70 21.41
N ASP A 13 -18.46 23.86 21.82
CA ASP A 13 -19.46 24.71 21.21
C ASP A 13 -19.01 26.17 21.20
N ARG A 14 -19.05 26.82 20.06
CA ARG A 14 -19.06 28.29 19.96
C ARG A 14 -20.48 28.73 19.66
N GLU A 15 -21.01 29.47 20.56
CA GLU A 15 -22.31 30.12 20.46
C GLU A 15 -22.41 31.01 19.24
N ASN A 16 -23.51 30.83 18.50
CA ASN A 16 -23.84 31.56 17.30
C ASN A 16 -24.70 32.77 17.70
N THR A 17 -24.09 33.95 17.71
CA THR A 17 -24.81 35.19 17.93
C THR A 17 -25.56 35.61 16.68
N SER A 18 -26.87 35.66 16.76
CA SER A 18 -27.74 36.12 15.67
C SER A 18 -27.61 37.62 15.46
N MET A 19 -27.25 38.05 14.28
CA MET A 19 -27.54 39.42 13.81
C MET A 19 -28.65 39.36 12.76
N SER A 20 -29.81 39.82 13.14
CA SER A 20 -30.90 40.20 12.26
C SER A 20 -30.61 41.61 11.72
N ASP A 21 -30.66 41.79 10.45
CA ASP A 21 -31.27 42.86 9.63
C ASP A 21 -30.58 42.93 8.30
N THR A 22 -31.30 42.47 7.26
CA THR A 22 -30.95 42.78 5.89
C THR A 22 -32.18 43.19 5.11
N THR A 23 -32.21 44.47 4.86
CA THR A 23 -33.08 45.12 3.87
C THR A 23 -32.98 44.39 2.53
N THR A 24 -34.10 43.81 2.07
CA THR A 24 -34.24 43.17 0.76
C THR A 24 -34.19 44.22 -0.34
N LEU A 25 -33.04 44.37 -0.98
CA LEU A 25 -32.91 45.05 -2.27
C LEU A 25 -33.44 44.11 -3.35
N ASP A 26 -34.60 44.49 -3.93
CA ASP A 26 -35.22 43.81 -5.07
C ASP A 26 -34.31 43.89 -6.29
N ARG A 27 -33.58 42.81 -6.60
CA ARG A 27 -32.76 42.71 -7.81
C ARG A 27 -33.61 42.20 -8.96
N PRO A 28 -33.58 42.86 -10.13
CA PRO A 28 -34.35 42.40 -11.28
C PRO A 28 -33.94 40.99 -11.68
N ARG A 29 -34.93 40.12 -11.89
CA ARG A 29 -34.77 38.74 -12.39
C ARG A 29 -34.07 38.77 -13.74
N ARG A 30 -32.77 38.41 -13.76
CA ARG A 30 -32.00 38.15 -15.00
C ARG A 30 -32.64 36.94 -15.69
N GLY A 31 -33.19 37.17 -16.87
CA GLY A 31 -33.70 36.15 -17.76
C GLY A 31 -32.59 35.21 -18.26
N ASN A 32 -33.02 34.02 -18.62
CA ASN A 32 -32.24 32.95 -19.28
C ASN A 32 -30.90 32.60 -18.61
N ARG A 33 -30.98 31.83 -17.54
CA ARG A 33 -29.82 31.07 -17.10
C ARG A 33 -29.56 29.99 -18.14
N THR A 34 -28.45 30.09 -18.87
CA THR A 34 -27.88 28.95 -19.60
C THR A 34 -27.88 27.74 -18.66
N PRO A 35 -28.28 26.56 -19.14
CA PRO A 35 -28.24 25.35 -18.32
C PRO A 35 -26.85 25.21 -17.67
N PHE A 36 -26.82 24.94 -16.37
CA PHE A 36 -25.58 24.73 -15.66
C PHE A 36 -24.87 23.51 -16.27
N GLN A 37 -23.81 23.75 -17.00
CA GLN A 37 -22.94 22.69 -17.45
C GLN A 37 -21.88 22.46 -16.36
N PRO A 38 -21.84 21.27 -15.75
CA PRO A 38 -20.83 20.95 -14.77
C PRO A 38 -19.44 21.13 -15.38
N LYS A 39 -18.56 21.85 -14.71
CA LYS A 39 -17.16 22.01 -15.13
C LYS A 39 -16.38 20.73 -14.77
N GLY A 40 -15.49 20.32 -15.66
CA GLY A 40 -14.63 19.17 -15.48
C GLY A 40 -15.14 17.91 -16.18
N ARG A 41 -14.41 16.80 -16.04
CA ARG A 41 -14.76 15.52 -16.62
C ARG A 41 -16.08 15.02 -16.04
N GLN A 42 -17.02 14.68 -16.91
CA GLN A 42 -18.25 14.01 -16.49
C GLN A 42 -17.92 12.56 -16.18
N VAL A 43 -18.49 12.06 -15.07
CA VAL A 43 -18.23 10.68 -14.65
C VAL A 43 -19.15 9.76 -15.44
N ASP A 44 -18.57 8.74 -16.06
CA ASP A 44 -19.32 7.73 -16.78
C ASP A 44 -20.14 6.86 -15.80
N THR A 45 -21.43 6.67 -16.12
CA THR A 45 -22.36 5.92 -15.27
C THR A 45 -22.04 4.43 -15.21
N ALA A 46 -21.49 3.86 -16.29
CA ALA A 46 -21.06 2.46 -16.30
C ALA A 46 -19.83 2.27 -15.40
N ALA A 47 -18.83 3.15 -15.51
CA ALA A 47 -17.65 3.12 -14.65
C ALA A 47 -18.01 3.28 -13.16
N ILE A 48 -19.00 4.14 -12.83
CA ILE A 48 -19.50 4.24 -11.44
C ILE A 48 -20.08 2.90 -10.95
N ALA A 49 -20.89 2.25 -11.78
CA ALA A 49 -21.51 0.98 -11.42
C ALA A 49 -20.45 -0.12 -11.19
N GLU A 50 -19.46 -0.20 -12.07
CA GLU A 50 -18.33 -1.15 -11.96
C GLU A 50 -17.51 -0.91 -10.69
N ILE A 51 -17.20 0.36 -10.38
CA ILE A 51 -16.46 0.71 -9.17
C ILE A 51 -17.28 0.40 -7.92
N ARG A 52 -18.58 0.69 -7.90
CA ARG A 52 -19.45 0.36 -6.76
C ARG A 52 -19.52 -1.14 -6.51
N GLU A 53 -19.66 -1.93 -7.56
CA GLU A 53 -19.66 -3.38 -7.47
C GLU A 53 -18.33 -3.90 -6.91
N LEU A 54 -17.19 -3.40 -7.43
CA LEU A 54 -15.87 -3.81 -7.02
C LEU A 54 -15.57 -3.46 -5.56
N LEU A 55 -15.96 -2.28 -5.11
CA LEU A 55 -15.71 -1.81 -3.75
C LEU A 55 -16.73 -2.37 -2.72
N GLY A 56 -17.90 -2.86 -3.15
CA GLY A 56 -18.93 -3.41 -2.28
C GLY A 56 -19.28 -2.45 -1.12
N GLU A 57 -19.51 -3.04 0.05
CA GLU A 57 -19.89 -2.31 1.28
C GLU A 57 -18.70 -1.69 2.04
N GLN A 58 -17.49 -1.69 1.48
CA GLN A 58 -16.32 -1.11 2.15
C GLN A 58 -16.51 0.40 2.38
N PRO A 59 -16.07 0.94 3.52
CA PRO A 59 -16.23 2.37 3.82
C PRO A 59 -15.38 3.23 2.87
N ARG A 60 -15.98 4.28 2.27
CA ARG A 60 -15.31 5.21 1.33
C ARG A 60 -14.46 6.25 2.09
N ARG A 61 -13.54 5.77 2.92
CA ARG A 61 -12.63 6.62 3.71
C ARG A 61 -11.41 6.98 2.88
N ARG A 62 -10.85 8.18 3.11
CA ARG A 62 -9.69 8.69 2.38
C ARG A 62 -8.46 7.79 2.50
N ASP A 63 -8.24 7.18 3.66
CA ASP A 63 -7.13 6.26 3.94
C ASP A 63 -7.23 4.92 3.18
N MET A 64 -8.37 4.63 2.54
CA MET A 64 -8.58 3.45 1.70
C MET A 64 -8.27 3.69 0.21
N LEU A 65 -7.76 4.88 -0.15
CA LEU A 65 -7.56 5.22 -1.57
C LEU A 65 -6.58 4.27 -2.27
N ILE A 66 -5.47 3.95 -1.63
CA ILE A 66 -4.44 3.08 -2.22
C ILE A 66 -4.98 1.65 -2.38
N GLU A 67 -5.70 1.14 -1.40
CA GLU A 67 -6.33 -0.18 -1.45
C GLU A 67 -7.35 -0.26 -2.60
N PHE A 68 -8.13 0.79 -2.81
CA PHE A 68 -9.10 0.83 -3.91
C PHE A 68 -8.42 0.92 -5.27
N LEU A 69 -7.31 1.65 -5.39
CA LEU A 69 -6.49 1.66 -6.60
C LEU A 69 -5.93 0.26 -6.90
N HIS A 70 -5.48 -0.47 -5.87
CA HIS A 70 -5.05 -1.86 -6.03
C HIS A 70 -6.18 -2.78 -6.51
N LEU A 71 -7.37 -2.67 -5.93
CA LEU A 71 -8.53 -3.47 -6.37
C LEU A 71 -8.85 -3.25 -7.86
N ILE A 72 -8.81 -1.99 -8.32
CA ILE A 72 -9.04 -1.64 -9.74
C ILE A 72 -7.90 -2.19 -10.60
N GLN A 73 -6.65 -1.95 -10.22
CA GLN A 73 -5.47 -2.45 -10.93
C GLN A 73 -5.48 -3.98 -11.04
N ASP A 74 -5.82 -4.68 -9.98
CA ASP A 74 -5.85 -6.15 -9.95
C ASP A 74 -6.98 -6.70 -10.82
N ARG A 75 -8.12 -6.04 -10.85
CA ARG A 75 -9.29 -6.45 -11.64
C ARG A 75 -9.11 -6.19 -13.13
N TYR A 76 -8.72 -4.96 -13.50
CA TYR A 76 -8.69 -4.50 -14.89
C TYR A 76 -7.27 -4.49 -15.48
N LYS A 77 -6.24 -4.75 -14.66
CA LYS A 77 -4.82 -4.70 -15.01
C LYS A 77 -4.29 -3.30 -15.35
N HIS A 78 -5.13 -2.29 -15.20
CA HIS A 78 -4.78 -0.89 -15.37
C HIS A 78 -5.82 0.02 -14.67
N LEU A 79 -5.47 1.28 -14.53
CA LEU A 79 -6.34 2.33 -14.04
C LEU A 79 -6.77 3.21 -15.23
N SER A 80 -7.99 3.03 -15.73
CA SER A 80 -8.51 3.90 -16.80
C SER A 80 -8.90 5.27 -16.26
N ALA A 81 -8.90 6.28 -17.13
CA ALA A 81 -9.32 7.62 -16.76
C ALA A 81 -10.78 7.67 -16.25
N ASP A 82 -11.65 6.79 -16.76
CA ASP A 82 -13.04 6.68 -16.32
C ASP A 82 -13.15 6.04 -14.94
N HIS A 83 -12.41 4.97 -14.67
CA HIS A 83 -12.36 4.35 -13.34
C HIS A 83 -11.80 5.30 -12.28
N LEU A 84 -10.74 6.08 -12.61
CA LEU A 84 -10.20 7.08 -11.68
C LEU A 84 -11.22 8.19 -11.38
N ALA A 85 -11.97 8.65 -12.39
CA ALA A 85 -13.02 9.65 -12.21
C ALA A 85 -14.19 9.08 -11.37
N ALA A 86 -14.58 7.83 -11.62
CA ALA A 86 -15.60 7.14 -10.83
C ALA A 86 -15.16 6.95 -9.37
N LEU A 87 -13.93 6.52 -9.14
CA LEU A 87 -13.36 6.37 -7.80
C LEU A 87 -13.33 7.70 -7.05
N ALA A 88 -12.86 8.77 -7.71
CA ALA A 88 -12.85 10.12 -7.12
C ALA A 88 -14.26 10.55 -6.69
N SER A 89 -15.26 10.30 -7.52
CA SER A 89 -16.67 10.59 -7.23
C SER A 89 -17.19 9.78 -6.04
N GLU A 90 -16.93 8.46 -6.00
CA GLU A 90 -17.37 7.57 -4.92
C GLU A 90 -16.73 7.91 -3.56
N MET A 91 -15.47 8.29 -3.57
CA MET A 91 -14.73 8.67 -2.37
C MET A 91 -14.93 10.14 -1.97
N LYS A 92 -15.61 10.95 -2.80
CA LYS A 92 -15.75 12.40 -2.61
C LYS A 92 -14.40 13.12 -2.52
N LEU A 93 -13.43 12.65 -3.30
CA LEU A 93 -12.11 13.26 -3.47
C LEU A 93 -12.05 14.05 -4.78
N SER A 94 -11.09 14.97 -4.90
CA SER A 94 -10.83 15.59 -6.18
C SER A 94 -10.16 14.61 -7.13
N MET A 95 -10.41 14.75 -8.44
CA MET A 95 -9.71 13.94 -9.46
C MET A 95 -8.19 14.11 -9.36
N THR A 96 -7.72 15.31 -9.01
CA THR A 96 -6.29 15.60 -8.82
C THR A 96 -5.67 14.76 -7.72
N GLU A 97 -6.32 14.67 -6.54
CA GLU A 97 -5.82 13.83 -5.43
C GLU A 97 -5.72 12.36 -5.82
N VAL A 98 -6.74 11.82 -6.47
CA VAL A 98 -6.73 10.42 -6.91
C VAL A 98 -5.65 10.18 -7.95
N TYR A 99 -5.50 11.11 -8.91
CA TYR A 99 -4.51 11.01 -9.98
C TYR A 99 -3.08 11.14 -9.45
N GLU A 100 -2.82 12.07 -8.52
CA GLU A 100 -1.51 12.23 -7.87
C GLU A 100 -1.06 10.96 -7.16
N VAL A 101 -1.96 10.34 -6.38
CA VAL A 101 -1.64 9.07 -5.71
C VAL A 101 -1.43 7.95 -6.73
N ALA A 102 -2.28 7.83 -7.73
CA ALA A 102 -2.17 6.80 -8.76
C ALA A 102 -0.86 6.92 -9.57
N THR A 103 -0.40 8.15 -9.90
CA THR A 103 0.83 8.37 -10.67
C THR A 103 2.10 8.27 -9.83
N PHE A 104 2.00 8.37 -8.51
CA PHE A 104 3.16 8.29 -7.63
C PHE A 104 3.78 6.89 -7.61
N TYR A 105 2.96 5.85 -7.61
CA TYR A 105 3.43 4.47 -7.51
C TYR A 105 3.63 3.84 -8.89
N HIS A 106 4.82 3.35 -9.15
CA HIS A 106 5.15 2.63 -10.41
C HIS A 106 4.32 1.35 -10.62
N HIS A 107 3.71 0.83 -9.56
CA HIS A 107 2.85 -0.35 -9.63
C HIS A 107 1.60 -0.12 -10.48
N PHE A 108 1.08 1.10 -10.48
CA PHE A 108 -0.17 1.42 -11.17
C PHE A 108 0.06 1.78 -12.64
N ASP A 109 -0.68 1.14 -13.51
CA ASP A 109 -0.69 1.38 -14.95
C ASP A 109 -1.85 2.30 -15.34
N ILE A 110 -1.58 3.58 -15.54
CA ILE A 110 -2.59 4.56 -15.89
C ILE A 110 -2.77 4.58 -17.41
N VAL A 111 -4.01 4.39 -17.85
CA VAL A 111 -4.41 4.46 -19.26
C VAL A 111 -5.26 5.69 -19.47
N LYS A 112 -4.74 6.65 -20.24
CA LYS A 112 -5.44 7.89 -20.58
C LYS A 112 -6.46 7.63 -21.69
N GLU A 113 -7.34 8.61 -21.89
CA GLU A 113 -8.32 8.56 -22.95
C GLU A 113 -7.65 8.43 -24.35
N GLY A 114 -8.07 7.43 -25.12
CA GLY A 114 -7.48 7.12 -26.42
C GLY A 114 -6.19 6.29 -26.39
N GLU A 115 -5.64 5.98 -25.23
CA GLU A 115 -4.52 5.06 -25.11
C GLU A 115 -4.98 3.60 -25.06
N THR A 116 -4.12 2.70 -25.55
CA THR A 116 -4.38 1.26 -25.51
C THR A 116 -4.02 0.69 -24.15
N ALA A 117 -4.91 -0.13 -23.61
CA ALA A 117 -4.67 -0.84 -22.36
C ALA A 117 -3.45 -1.76 -22.47
N PRO A 118 -2.65 -1.92 -21.41
CA PRO A 118 -1.50 -2.82 -21.40
C PRO A 118 -1.95 -4.28 -21.60
N PRO A 119 -1.06 -5.15 -22.09
CA PRO A 119 -1.30 -6.58 -22.12
C PRO A 119 -1.67 -7.16 -20.75
N LYS A 120 -2.31 -8.33 -20.76
CA LYS A 120 -2.79 -9.00 -19.55
C LYS A 120 -1.68 -9.30 -18.53
N LEU A 121 -0.47 -9.58 -19.01
CA LEU A 121 0.68 -9.87 -18.17
C LEU A 121 1.78 -8.82 -18.36
N THR A 122 2.21 -8.22 -17.26
CA THR A 122 3.39 -7.35 -17.21
C THR A 122 4.51 -8.05 -16.46
N LEU A 123 5.66 -8.18 -17.12
CA LEU A 123 6.93 -8.60 -16.52
C LEU A 123 7.66 -7.32 -16.06
N ARG A 124 7.81 -7.15 -14.76
CA ARG A 124 8.53 -6.04 -14.16
C ARG A 124 9.90 -6.53 -13.71
N VAL A 125 10.95 -6.10 -14.38
CA VAL A 125 12.33 -6.43 -14.00
C VAL A 125 12.88 -5.31 -13.14
N CYS A 126 13.30 -5.66 -11.94
CA CYS A 126 13.90 -4.70 -11.02
C CYS A 126 15.24 -4.18 -11.59
N ASP A 127 15.38 -2.85 -11.65
CA ASP A 127 16.60 -2.13 -12.06
C ASP A 127 17.28 -1.41 -10.90
N GLY A 128 16.96 -1.81 -9.65
CA GLY A 128 17.69 -1.35 -8.48
C GLY A 128 19.16 -1.84 -8.48
N ILE A 129 20.04 -1.11 -7.79
CA ILE A 129 21.50 -1.33 -7.80
C ILE A 129 21.89 -2.81 -7.61
N ALA A 130 21.28 -3.50 -6.63
CA ALA A 130 21.59 -4.91 -6.39
C ALA A 130 21.25 -5.79 -7.60
N CYS A 131 20.12 -5.54 -8.26
CA CYS A 131 19.71 -6.27 -9.44
C CYS A 131 20.58 -5.92 -10.66
N GLU A 132 20.96 -4.66 -10.85
CA GLU A 132 21.87 -4.25 -11.92
C GLU A 132 23.23 -4.93 -11.80
N MET A 133 23.81 -4.94 -10.59
CA MET A 133 25.06 -5.63 -10.30
C MET A 133 25.00 -7.14 -10.56
N ASN A 134 23.80 -7.73 -10.51
CA ASN A 134 23.55 -9.15 -10.76
C ASN A 134 22.96 -9.42 -12.18
N GLY A 135 23.08 -8.48 -13.11
CA GLY A 135 22.78 -8.71 -14.52
C GLY A 135 21.33 -8.40 -14.95
N ALA A 136 20.58 -7.62 -14.19
CA ALA A 136 19.19 -7.25 -14.55
C ALA A 136 19.08 -6.58 -15.93
N GLN A 137 20.08 -5.78 -16.32
CA GLN A 137 20.09 -5.11 -17.63
C GLN A 137 20.15 -6.12 -18.80
N ASN A 138 20.93 -7.20 -18.64
CA ASN A 138 20.96 -8.27 -19.63
C ASN A 138 19.61 -9.01 -19.67
N LEU A 139 19.06 -9.33 -18.50
CA LEU A 139 17.76 -9.99 -18.38
C LEU A 139 16.65 -9.19 -19.05
N ILE A 140 16.59 -7.87 -18.84
CA ILE A 140 15.63 -6.97 -19.51
C ILE A 140 15.79 -7.05 -21.03
N THR A 141 17.03 -6.96 -21.52
CA THR A 141 17.32 -6.99 -22.97
C THR A 141 16.86 -8.30 -23.60
N GLU A 142 17.15 -9.42 -22.95
CA GLU A 142 16.74 -10.75 -23.42
C GLU A 142 15.21 -10.93 -23.40
N LEU A 143 14.57 -10.53 -22.32
CA LEU A 143 13.10 -10.60 -22.20
C LEU A 143 12.41 -9.65 -23.17
N ALA A 144 12.94 -8.45 -23.39
CA ALA A 144 12.42 -7.51 -24.38
C ALA A 144 12.54 -8.07 -25.82
N ALA A 145 13.66 -8.72 -26.15
CA ALA A 145 13.80 -9.39 -27.43
C ALA A 145 12.81 -10.55 -27.60
N ARG A 146 12.54 -11.29 -26.54
CA ARG A 146 11.67 -12.48 -26.54
C ARG A 146 10.18 -12.13 -26.58
N TYR A 147 9.75 -11.10 -25.81
CA TYR A 147 8.35 -10.73 -25.66
C TYR A 147 7.95 -9.43 -26.35
N GLY A 148 8.90 -8.68 -26.94
CA GLY A 148 8.66 -7.35 -27.53
C GLY A 148 7.61 -7.29 -28.65
N GLY A 149 7.31 -8.43 -29.30
CA GLY A 149 6.22 -8.53 -30.28
C GLY A 149 4.93 -9.16 -29.73
N SER A 150 4.86 -9.46 -28.45
CA SER A 150 3.70 -10.11 -27.84
C SER A 150 2.56 -9.13 -27.57
N HIS A 151 1.33 -9.53 -27.88
CA HIS A 151 0.12 -8.81 -27.47
C HIS A 151 -0.40 -9.23 -26.09
N GLU A 152 0.19 -10.25 -25.45
CA GLU A 152 -0.25 -10.79 -24.18
C GLU A 152 0.71 -10.47 -23.02
N VAL A 153 1.98 -10.22 -23.35
CA VAL A 153 3.04 -9.98 -22.35
C VAL A 153 3.81 -8.72 -22.71
N ARG A 154 4.04 -7.85 -21.76
CA ARG A 154 4.99 -6.72 -21.91
C ARG A 154 6.09 -6.83 -20.86
N VAL A 155 7.26 -6.27 -21.18
CA VAL A 155 8.40 -6.17 -20.28
C VAL A 155 8.64 -4.71 -19.95
N VAL A 156 8.77 -4.40 -18.67
CA VAL A 156 9.05 -3.04 -18.19
C VAL A 156 10.11 -3.06 -17.10
N HIS A 157 10.82 -1.95 -16.97
CA HIS A 157 11.66 -1.69 -15.82
C HIS A 157 10.81 -1.47 -14.58
N ALA A 158 11.33 -1.79 -13.41
CA ALA A 158 10.67 -1.52 -12.14
C ALA A 158 11.69 -1.08 -11.08
N PRO A 159 11.30 -0.16 -10.18
CA PRO A 159 12.12 0.14 -9.02
C PRO A 159 12.29 -1.08 -8.12
N CYS A 160 13.11 -0.95 -7.07
CA CYS A 160 13.38 -2.06 -6.15
C CYS A 160 12.07 -2.68 -5.63
N VAL A 161 12.02 -4.03 -5.72
CA VAL A 161 10.85 -4.84 -5.31
C VAL A 161 11.06 -5.53 -3.95
N GLY A 162 12.08 -5.12 -3.19
CA GLY A 162 12.31 -5.57 -1.82
C GLY A 162 12.99 -6.93 -1.66
N ALA A 163 13.59 -7.49 -2.71
CA ALA A 163 14.24 -8.82 -2.66
C ALA A 163 15.70 -8.75 -3.13
N CYS A 164 16.46 -7.79 -2.64
CA CYS A 164 17.84 -7.52 -3.06
C CYS A 164 18.83 -8.66 -2.74
N ASP A 165 18.54 -9.46 -1.73
CA ASP A 165 19.27 -10.67 -1.35
C ASP A 165 19.17 -11.79 -2.40
N ARG A 166 18.20 -11.71 -3.30
CA ARG A 166 17.88 -12.72 -4.33
C ARG A 166 17.92 -12.15 -5.76
N ALA A 167 18.74 -11.13 -5.94
CA ALA A 167 18.93 -10.47 -7.23
C ALA A 167 19.55 -11.40 -8.30
N PRO A 168 19.22 -11.23 -9.61
CA PRO A 168 18.24 -10.26 -10.13
C PRO A 168 16.79 -10.75 -9.93
N VAL A 169 15.83 -9.83 -9.85
CA VAL A 169 14.42 -10.14 -9.59
C VAL A 169 13.54 -9.67 -10.74
N CYS A 170 12.68 -10.57 -11.21
CA CYS A 170 11.59 -10.25 -12.13
C CYS A 170 10.25 -10.53 -11.44
N VAL A 171 9.26 -9.68 -11.65
CA VAL A 171 7.89 -9.88 -11.14
C VAL A 171 6.96 -10.12 -12.32
N ALA A 172 6.35 -11.30 -12.38
CA ALA A 172 5.35 -11.66 -13.38
C ALA A 172 3.95 -11.52 -12.78
N GLY A 173 3.26 -10.43 -13.10
CA GLY A 173 2.03 -10.07 -12.39
C GLY A 173 2.31 -9.71 -10.94
N GLN A 174 2.02 -10.62 -10.00
CA GLN A 174 2.35 -10.52 -8.57
C GLN A 174 3.36 -11.59 -8.12
N GLN A 175 3.77 -12.49 -9.02
CA GLN A 175 4.74 -13.54 -8.71
C GLN A 175 6.16 -12.99 -8.80
N GLN A 176 6.89 -12.93 -7.70
CA GLN A 176 8.33 -12.65 -7.69
C GLN A 176 9.11 -13.88 -8.14
N ILE A 177 10.07 -13.67 -9.02
CA ILE A 177 10.99 -14.68 -9.57
C ILE A 177 12.39 -14.26 -9.12
N PHE A 178 12.94 -15.02 -8.20
CA PHE A 178 14.25 -14.74 -7.59
C PHE A 178 15.37 -15.37 -8.42
N ASN A 179 16.57 -14.74 -8.37
CA ASN A 179 17.71 -15.14 -9.21
C ASN A 179 17.26 -15.36 -10.65
N ALA A 180 16.49 -14.39 -11.16
CA ALA A 180 15.73 -14.53 -12.38
C ALA A 180 16.62 -14.72 -13.60
N THR A 181 16.27 -15.70 -14.38
CA THR A 181 16.83 -15.97 -15.72
C THR A 181 15.69 -15.98 -16.73
N THR A 182 16.00 -15.83 -18.00
CA THR A 182 15.01 -15.92 -19.08
C THR A 182 14.19 -17.21 -18.98
N ASP A 183 14.85 -18.35 -18.70
CA ASP A 183 14.19 -19.65 -18.57
C ASP A 183 13.26 -19.74 -17.35
N SER A 184 13.64 -19.14 -16.22
CA SER A 184 12.80 -19.13 -15.03
C SER A 184 11.57 -18.24 -15.21
N VAL A 185 11.72 -17.12 -15.91
CA VAL A 185 10.60 -16.24 -16.28
C VAL A 185 9.66 -16.94 -17.24
N ASP A 186 10.18 -17.61 -18.27
CA ASP A 186 9.36 -18.37 -19.21
C ASP A 186 8.53 -19.47 -18.55
N LYS A 187 9.10 -20.19 -17.59
CA LYS A 187 8.36 -21.21 -16.83
C LYS A 187 7.15 -20.60 -16.14
N VAL A 188 7.31 -19.43 -15.53
CA VAL A 188 6.21 -18.73 -14.84
C VAL A 188 5.17 -18.22 -15.85
N VAL A 189 5.61 -17.60 -16.94
CA VAL A 189 4.71 -17.11 -18.02
C VAL A 189 3.90 -18.28 -18.59
N ASN A 190 4.55 -19.39 -18.92
CA ASN A 190 3.89 -20.56 -19.52
C ASN A 190 2.98 -21.31 -18.54
N SER A 191 3.29 -21.29 -17.25
CA SER A 191 2.44 -21.93 -16.23
C SER A 191 1.22 -21.09 -15.86
N GLY A 192 1.24 -19.79 -16.16
CA GLY A 192 0.20 -18.84 -15.74
C GLY A 192 0.16 -18.57 -14.21
N LEU A 193 1.16 -19.02 -13.47
CA LEU A 193 1.28 -18.79 -12.02
C LEU A 193 1.78 -17.37 -11.75
N THR A 194 0.90 -16.40 -11.86
CA THR A 194 1.22 -14.97 -11.73
C THR A 194 0.95 -14.39 -10.32
N THR A 195 0.66 -15.27 -9.35
CA THR A 195 0.39 -14.89 -7.96
C THR A 195 1.37 -15.64 -7.04
N MET A 196 1.94 -14.94 -6.06
CA MET A 196 2.78 -15.58 -5.05
C MET A 196 1.96 -16.60 -4.25
N PRO A 197 2.42 -17.85 -4.13
CA PRO A 197 1.82 -18.76 -3.18
C PRO A 197 2.04 -18.23 -1.76
N ARG A 198 1.05 -18.41 -0.91
CA ARG A 198 1.23 -18.07 0.51
C ARG A 198 2.32 -18.97 1.09
N PRO A 199 3.39 -18.42 1.69
CA PRO A 199 4.42 -19.22 2.32
C PRO A 199 3.83 -20.03 3.48
N ALA A 200 4.47 -21.15 3.82
CA ALA A 200 4.14 -21.86 5.04
C ALA A 200 4.38 -20.93 6.25
N TYR A 201 3.45 -20.88 7.15
CA TYR A 201 3.53 -20.05 8.35
C TYR A 201 3.01 -20.82 9.57
N THR A 202 3.49 -20.42 10.73
CA THR A 202 2.95 -20.92 12.00
C THR A 202 1.75 -20.03 12.37
N ASP A 203 0.57 -20.60 12.43
CA ASP A 203 -0.63 -19.87 12.86
C ASP A 203 -0.60 -19.58 14.37
N TYR A 204 -1.57 -18.79 14.83
CA TYR A 204 -1.65 -18.36 16.22
C TYR A 204 -1.75 -19.55 17.19
N ASP A 205 -2.57 -20.55 16.86
CA ASP A 205 -2.81 -21.70 17.73
C ASP A 205 -1.58 -22.60 17.82
N ALA A 206 -0.93 -22.88 16.69
CA ALA A 206 0.33 -23.61 16.65
C ALA A 206 1.46 -22.86 17.36
N TYR A 207 1.53 -21.55 17.22
CA TYR A 207 2.52 -20.72 17.93
C TYR A 207 2.31 -20.79 19.45
N CYS A 208 1.05 -20.65 19.90
CA CYS A 208 0.71 -20.78 21.32
C CYS A 208 0.98 -22.18 21.89
N ALA A 209 0.68 -23.24 21.12
CA ALA A 209 0.94 -24.63 21.52
C ALA A 209 2.43 -24.90 21.69
N ASN A 210 3.28 -24.23 20.94
CA ASN A 210 4.75 -24.34 21.03
C ASN A 210 5.39 -23.35 22.03
N GLY A 211 4.62 -22.83 23.00
CA GLY A 211 5.10 -21.91 24.02
C GLY A 211 5.10 -20.43 23.63
N GLY A 212 4.51 -20.09 22.50
CA GLY A 212 4.35 -18.71 22.07
C GLY A 212 3.60 -17.87 23.11
N TYR A 213 4.02 -16.61 23.25
CA TYR A 213 3.50 -15.66 24.23
C TYR A 213 3.63 -16.06 25.71
N ALA A 214 4.42 -17.10 26.05
CA ALA A 214 4.60 -17.54 27.46
C ALA A 214 5.17 -16.38 28.30
N VAL A 215 6.29 -15.79 27.89
CA VAL A 215 6.92 -14.66 28.59
C VAL A 215 5.96 -13.47 28.70
N TRP A 216 5.20 -13.16 27.66
CA TRP A 216 4.22 -12.09 27.70
C TRP A 216 3.10 -12.38 28.72
N LYS A 217 2.60 -13.63 28.80
CA LYS A 217 1.61 -14.05 29.79
C LYS A 217 2.14 -13.93 31.21
N ASP A 218 3.40 -14.28 31.43
CA ASP A 218 4.07 -14.14 32.72
C ASP A 218 4.20 -12.67 33.15
N CYS A 219 4.53 -11.78 32.19
CA CYS A 219 4.58 -10.35 32.45
C CYS A 219 3.18 -9.76 32.79
N VAL A 220 2.15 -10.14 32.03
CA VAL A 220 0.77 -9.68 32.27
C VAL A 220 0.20 -10.24 33.56
N GLY A 221 0.51 -11.50 33.85
CA GLY A 221 0.14 -12.21 35.07
C GLY A 221 0.89 -11.75 36.33
N GLY A 222 1.95 -10.95 36.16
CA GLY A 222 2.77 -10.43 37.26
C GLY A 222 3.82 -11.40 37.81
N THR A 223 3.95 -12.57 37.21
CA THR A 223 5.00 -13.57 37.56
C THR A 223 6.39 -13.07 37.19
N LEU A 224 6.48 -12.35 36.07
CA LEU A 224 7.71 -11.73 35.59
C LEU A 224 7.56 -10.20 35.61
N THR A 225 8.43 -9.54 36.37
CA THR A 225 8.38 -8.07 36.48
C THR A 225 9.06 -7.41 35.27
N ARG A 226 8.61 -6.19 34.96
CA ARG A 226 9.25 -5.39 33.89
C ARG A 226 10.75 -5.21 34.13
N ASP A 227 11.17 -4.94 35.37
CA ASP A 227 12.55 -4.68 35.71
C ASP A 227 13.41 -5.95 35.51
N ALA A 228 12.86 -7.14 35.83
CA ALA A 228 13.51 -8.41 35.52
C ALA A 228 13.67 -8.68 34.02
N VAL A 229 12.68 -8.28 33.21
CA VAL A 229 12.80 -8.37 31.75
C VAL A 229 13.90 -7.45 31.22
N ILE A 230 13.96 -6.21 31.71
CA ILE A 230 15.00 -5.24 31.31
C ILE A 230 16.38 -5.75 31.73
N GLU A 231 16.54 -6.31 32.91
CA GLU A 231 17.79 -6.90 33.39
C GLU A 231 18.24 -8.10 32.52
N ALA A 232 17.31 -8.97 32.16
CA ALA A 232 17.60 -10.11 31.27
C ALA A 232 18.05 -9.64 29.87
N VAL A 233 17.40 -8.60 29.31
CA VAL A 233 17.80 -8.01 28.03
C VAL A 233 19.14 -7.30 28.12
N ASP A 234 19.46 -6.64 29.25
CA ASP A 234 20.77 -6.01 29.48
C ASP A 234 21.88 -7.06 29.56
N GLY A 235 21.65 -8.13 30.33
CA GLY A 235 22.56 -9.25 30.44
C GLY A 235 22.83 -10.00 29.12
N SER A 236 21.86 -9.97 28.18
CA SER A 236 22.03 -10.56 26.85
C SER A 236 22.94 -9.74 25.92
N GLY A 237 23.19 -8.48 26.24
CA GLY A 237 23.95 -7.55 25.40
C GLY A 237 23.24 -7.15 24.10
N LEU A 238 21.94 -7.36 23.98
CA LEU A 238 21.16 -7.05 22.79
C LEU A 238 21.23 -5.55 22.45
N ARG A 239 21.53 -5.26 21.21
CA ARG A 239 21.63 -3.90 20.65
C ARG A 239 20.72 -3.73 19.45
N GLY A 240 20.33 -2.49 19.17
CA GLY A 240 19.60 -2.14 17.96
C GLY A 240 20.45 -2.35 16.72
N LEU A 241 19.83 -2.84 15.64
CA LEU A 241 20.48 -3.13 14.36
C LEU A 241 20.34 -1.98 13.34
N GLY A 242 19.71 -0.87 13.70
CA GLY A 242 19.53 0.30 12.83
C GLY A 242 20.76 1.21 12.70
N GLY A 243 21.97 0.67 12.78
CA GLY A 243 23.23 1.38 12.57
C GLY A 243 23.90 1.93 13.84
N ALA A 244 23.15 2.57 14.76
CA ALA A 244 23.69 3.17 15.97
C ALA A 244 24.11 2.15 17.07
N GLY A 245 23.66 0.91 16.99
CA GLY A 245 24.02 -0.14 17.96
C GLY A 245 23.62 0.19 19.39
N PHE A 246 22.54 0.95 19.60
CA PHE A 246 22.16 1.41 20.94
C PHE A 246 21.68 0.23 21.81
N PRO A 247 22.09 0.12 23.10
CA PRO A 247 21.67 -0.97 23.97
C PRO A 247 20.16 -1.00 24.17
N THR A 248 19.52 -2.12 23.84
CA THR A 248 18.06 -2.27 23.86
C THR A 248 17.48 -2.11 25.27
N ALA A 249 18.10 -2.71 26.26
CA ALA A 249 17.69 -2.59 27.67
C ALA A 249 17.66 -1.12 28.15
N ARG A 250 18.69 -0.36 27.81
CA ARG A 250 18.80 1.05 28.14
C ARG A 250 17.69 1.87 27.47
N LYS A 251 17.38 1.58 26.22
CA LYS A 251 16.27 2.20 25.48
C LYS A 251 14.93 1.92 26.15
N TRP A 252 14.68 0.68 26.58
CA TRP A 252 13.46 0.31 27.27
C TRP A 252 13.36 0.96 28.65
N GLY A 253 14.50 1.15 29.34
CA GLY A 253 14.58 1.87 30.62
C GLY A 253 14.02 3.29 30.54
N PHE A 254 14.18 4.01 29.43
CA PHE A 254 13.66 5.36 29.26
C PHE A 254 12.13 5.43 29.31
N LEU A 255 11.43 4.31 29.07
CA LEU A 255 9.97 4.27 29.14
C LEU A 255 9.45 4.16 30.57
N LYS A 256 10.32 4.01 31.58
CA LYS A 256 9.93 3.77 32.98
C LYS A 256 8.99 4.85 33.50
N ASP A 257 9.34 6.10 33.26
CA ASP A 257 8.65 7.27 33.81
C ASP A 257 7.72 7.97 32.79
N THR A 258 7.53 7.37 31.60
CA THR A 258 6.61 7.94 30.62
C THR A 258 5.14 7.74 31.02
N PRO A 259 4.28 8.76 30.82
CA PRO A 259 2.86 8.67 31.19
C PRO A 259 2.12 7.62 30.35
N ARG A 260 1.00 7.14 30.86
CA ARG A 260 0.08 6.24 30.16
C ARG A 260 -1.08 7.02 29.53
N PRO A 261 -1.70 6.54 28.43
CA PRO A 261 -1.44 5.27 27.74
C PRO A 261 -0.15 5.33 26.90
N ARG A 262 0.54 4.21 26.78
CA ARG A 262 1.69 4.04 25.89
C ARG A 262 1.25 3.36 24.61
N LEU A 263 1.72 3.87 23.49
CA LEU A 263 1.44 3.31 22.16
C LEU A 263 2.69 2.55 21.67
N VAL A 264 2.45 1.48 20.95
CA VAL A 264 3.50 0.69 20.28
C VAL A 264 3.31 0.86 18.77
N ALA A 265 4.36 1.29 18.09
CA ALA A 265 4.45 1.26 16.64
C ALA A 265 5.58 0.31 16.26
N ILE A 266 5.26 -0.70 15.47
CA ILE A 266 6.23 -1.67 14.95
C ILE A 266 6.45 -1.31 13.50
N ASN A 267 7.72 -1.05 13.14
CA ASN A 267 8.10 -0.92 11.75
C ASN A 267 8.37 -2.34 11.22
N ALA A 268 7.57 -2.76 10.26
CA ALA A 268 7.71 -4.03 9.53
C ALA A 268 7.81 -3.77 8.01
N ASP A 269 8.30 -2.58 7.63
CA ASP A 269 8.52 -2.19 6.25
C ASP A 269 9.93 -2.54 5.80
N GLU A 270 10.04 -3.12 4.60
CA GLU A 270 11.29 -3.47 3.91
C GLU A 270 11.46 -2.51 2.73
N GLY A 271 11.68 -1.23 3.01
CA GLY A 271 11.71 -0.18 1.99
C GLY A 271 13.10 0.19 1.47
N GLU A 272 14.18 -0.28 2.09
CA GLU A 272 15.54 0.15 1.74
C GLU A 272 16.21 -0.83 0.77
N PRO A 273 16.64 -0.37 -0.43
CA PRO A 273 17.39 -1.22 -1.36
C PRO A 273 18.64 -1.83 -0.72
N GLY A 274 18.85 -3.15 -0.91
CA GLY A 274 20.00 -3.86 -0.39
C GLY A 274 19.87 -4.29 1.08
N THR A 275 18.74 -4.05 1.74
CA THR A 275 18.42 -4.53 3.07
C THR A 275 17.41 -5.68 3.04
N CYS A 276 17.39 -6.47 4.10
CA CYS A 276 16.42 -7.55 4.31
C CYS A 276 16.07 -7.59 5.80
N HIS A 277 14.78 -7.51 6.12
CA HIS A 277 14.27 -7.69 7.47
C HIS A 277 13.80 -9.14 7.64
N ASP A 278 14.28 -9.82 8.68
CA ASP A 278 13.88 -11.18 9.02
C ASP A 278 12.51 -11.22 9.77
#